data_c80b898d0ba5ff2db5683ff22d32a989
#
_entry.id   c80b898d0ba5ff2db5683ff22d32a989
#
_cell.length_a   1.000
_cell.length_b   1.000
_cell.length_c   1.000
_cell.angle_alpha   90.00
_cell.angle_beta   90.00
_cell.angle_gamma   90.00
#
_symmetry.space_group_name_H-M   'P 1'
#
loop_
_entity.id
_entity.type
_entity.pdbx_description
1 polymer ?
#
loop_
_entity_poly.entity_id
_entity_poly.type
_entity_poly.pdbx_seq_one_letter_code
_entity_poly.pdbx_strand_id
1 'polypeptide(L)'
;MGFMATIKAQQAMRAHGKGDLEQAKKLYEEAIDKGLMSARPMLGYAILLIREGSYDKAMPLLIKAQKCPDLTPDQKSQLFVDYAACLMKKGELDKAIHLLEKQHNRAPIGLTYQTLGYMYVEKYSGAKPVAEAAPEKAAEAPEMPDTEASTEAAEGQNAGGH
;
A
#
# COMPACT_ATOMS: atom_id res chain seq x y z
N MET A 1 -13.24 3.64 18.50
CA MET A 1 -12.67 2.40 17.94
C MET A 1 -13.25 1.21 18.67
N GLY A 2 -13.81 0.30 17.94
CA GLY A 2 -14.44 -0.85 18.55
C GLY A 2 -13.40 -1.83 19.10
N PHE A 3 -13.43 -2.07 20.40
CA PHE A 3 -12.65 -3.11 21.06
C PHE A 3 -12.76 -4.48 20.33
N MET A 4 -13.96 -4.79 19.81
CA MET A 4 -14.21 -6.00 19.04
C MET A 4 -13.45 -6.03 17.71
N ALA A 5 -13.25 -4.89 17.02
CA ALA A 5 -12.45 -4.83 15.80
C ALA A 5 -10.99 -5.21 16.07
N THR A 6 -10.44 -4.71 17.16
CA THR A 6 -9.07 -5.03 17.58
C THR A 6 -8.89 -6.51 17.93
N ILE A 7 -9.82 -7.09 18.67
CA ILE A 7 -9.80 -8.52 19.00
C ILE A 7 -9.85 -9.37 17.74
N LYS A 8 -10.77 -9.07 16.83
CA LYS A 8 -10.90 -9.80 15.56
C LYS A 8 -9.64 -9.69 14.71
N ALA A 9 -9.04 -8.50 14.64
CA ALA A 9 -7.78 -8.29 13.93
C ALA A 9 -6.61 -9.11 14.53
N GLN A 10 -6.52 -9.19 15.86
CA GLN A 10 -5.51 -10.02 16.53
C GLN A 10 -5.72 -11.51 16.26
N GLN A 11 -6.96 -11.97 16.30
CA GLN A 11 -7.31 -13.35 15.97
C GLN A 11 -6.98 -13.66 14.51
N ALA A 12 -7.27 -12.74 13.59
CA ALA A 12 -6.93 -12.87 12.17
C ALA A 12 -5.43 -13.01 11.96
N MET A 13 -4.62 -12.15 12.58
CA MET A 13 -3.17 -12.22 12.49
C MET A 13 -2.60 -13.53 13.05
N ARG A 14 -3.19 -14.07 14.12
CA ARG A 14 -2.80 -15.38 14.67
C ARG A 14 -3.15 -16.53 13.73
N ALA A 15 -4.35 -16.52 13.15
CA ALA A 15 -4.77 -17.51 12.16
C ALA A 15 -3.87 -17.46 10.93
N HIS A 16 -3.57 -16.25 10.43
CA HIS A 16 -2.65 -16.04 9.31
C HIS A 16 -1.25 -16.61 9.61
N GLY A 17 -0.70 -16.34 10.80
CA GLY A 17 0.59 -16.86 11.22
C GLY A 17 0.63 -18.39 11.38
N LYS A 18 -0.50 -19.02 11.63
CA LYS A 18 -0.66 -20.48 11.67
C LYS A 18 -0.89 -21.13 10.31
N GLY A 19 -1.08 -20.33 9.26
CA GLY A 19 -1.39 -20.79 7.92
C GLY A 19 -2.88 -21.13 7.68
N ASP A 20 -3.75 -20.84 8.64
CA ASP A 20 -5.20 -20.98 8.49
C ASP A 20 -5.76 -19.75 7.75
N LEU A 21 -5.55 -19.74 6.44
CA LEU A 21 -5.81 -18.57 5.60
C LEU A 21 -7.30 -18.27 5.43
N GLU A 22 -8.15 -19.31 5.41
CA GLU A 22 -9.59 -19.10 5.29
C GLU A 22 -10.17 -18.48 6.55
N GLN A 23 -9.77 -18.96 7.72
CA GLN A 23 -10.17 -18.37 8.99
C GLN A 23 -9.59 -16.96 9.15
N ALA A 24 -8.35 -16.74 8.70
CA ALA A 24 -7.73 -15.42 8.73
C ALA A 24 -8.52 -14.40 7.89
N LYS A 25 -8.89 -14.75 6.65
CA LYS A 25 -9.70 -13.89 5.78
C LYS A 25 -11.01 -13.48 6.44
N LYS A 26 -11.75 -14.45 6.93
CA LYS A 26 -13.04 -14.20 7.60
C LYS A 26 -12.88 -13.25 8.79
N LEU A 27 -11.87 -13.46 9.61
CA LEU A 27 -11.62 -12.62 10.78
C LEU A 27 -11.14 -11.20 10.42
N TYR A 28 -10.36 -11.05 9.34
CA TYR A 28 -9.98 -9.75 8.81
C TYR A 28 -11.21 -8.97 8.31
N GLU A 29 -12.08 -9.61 7.55
CA GLU A 29 -13.33 -9.01 7.05
C GLU A 29 -14.21 -8.57 8.21
N GLU A 30 -14.42 -9.43 9.20
CA GLU A 30 -15.19 -9.09 10.40
C GLU A 30 -14.58 -7.90 11.18
N ALA A 31 -13.25 -7.82 11.26
CA ALA A 31 -12.57 -6.71 11.90
C ALA A 31 -12.78 -5.38 11.15
N ILE A 32 -12.69 -5.42 9.82
CA ILE A 32 -12.91 -4.26 8.95
C ILE A 32 -14.36 -3.78 9.04
N ASP A 33 -15.33 -4.68 9.02
CA ASP A 33 -16.76 -4.38 9.15
C ASP A 33 -17.09 -3.75 10.51
N LYS A 34 -16.32 -4.10 11.54
CA LYS A 34 -16.42 -3.50 12.88
C LYS A 34 -15.65 -2.18 13.03
N GLY A 35 -15.18 -1.61 11.94
CA GLY A 35 -14.51 -0.31 11.91
C GLY A 35 -13.02 -0.34 12.28
N LEU A 36 -12.32 -1.41 11.95
CA LEU A 36 -10.86 -1.47 12.13
C LEU A 36 -10.17 -0.30 11.44
N MET A 37 -9.30 0.40 12.19
CA MET A 37 -8.47 1.51 11.70
C MET A 37 -7.02 1.31 12.13
N SER A 38 -6.45 0.15 11.81
CA SER A 38 -5.06 -0.20 12.06
C SER A 38 -4.39 -0.70 10.79
N ALA A 39 -3.24 -0.13 10.47
CA ALA A 39 -2.52 -0.41 9.23
C ALA A 39 -2.01 -1.85 9.17
N ARG A 40 -1.41 -2.35 10.25
CA ARG A 40 -0.75 -3.66 10.27
C ARG A 40 -1.68 -4.82 9.87
N PRO A 41 -2.86 -5.00 10.48
CA PRO A 41 -3.75 -6.07 10.06
C PRO A 41 -4.34 -5.86 8.67
N MET A 42 -4.61 -4.62 8.25
CA MET A 42 -5.07 -4.33 6.89
C MET A 42 -4.02 -4.70 5.84
N LEU A 43 -2.76 -4.36 6.08
CA LEU A 43 -1.64 -4.75 5.19
C LEU A 43 -1.46 -6.27 5.17
N GLY A 44 -1.57 -6.94 6.31
CA GLY A 44 -1.54 -8.41 6.39
C GLY A 44 -2.63 -9.06 5.53
N TYR A 45 -3.84 -8.52 5.58
CA TYR A 45 -4.94 -9.01 4.74
C TYR A 45 -4.73 -8.70 3.25
N ALA A 46 -4.25 -7.50 2.94
CA ALA A 46 -3.95 -7.13 1.55
C ALA A 46 -2.89 -8.07 0.92
N ILE A 47 -1.83 -8.39 1.65
CA ILE A 47 -0.80 -9.34 1.20
C ILE A 47 -1.41 -10.72 0.92
N LEU A 48 -2.30 -11.19 1.77
CA LEU A 48 -2.99 -12.46 1.57
C LEU A 48 -3.82 -12.44 0.29
N LEU A 49 -4.60 -11.39 0.06
CA LEU A 49 -5.38 -11.20 -1.16
C LEU A 49 -4.51 -11.11 -2.43
N ILE A 50 -3.36 -10.44 -2.34
CA ILE A 50 -2.40 -10.35 -3.46
C ILE A 50 -1.85 -11.73 -3.81
N ARG A 51 -1.48 -12.53 -2.83
CA ARG A 51 -0.99 -13.91 -3.04
C ARG A 51 -2.03 -14.82 -3.69
N GLU A 52 -3.30 -14.59 -3.41
CA GLU A 52 -4.42 -15.31 -4.05
C GLU A 52 -4.79 -14.77 -5.44
N GLY A 53 -4.19 -13.67 -5.88
CA GLY A 53 -4.53 -12.99 -7.12
C GLY A 53 -5.79 -12.13 -7.07
N SER A 54 -6.32 -11.86 -5.87
CA SER A 54 -7.49 -11.01 -5.66
C SER A 54 -7.11 -9.52 -5.62
N TYR A 55 -6.51 -9.03 -6.70
CA TYR A 55 -5.96 -7.67 -6.78
C TYR A 55 -7.02 -6.59 -6.61
N ASP A 56 -8.22 -6.80 -7.19
CA ASP A 56 -9.33 -5.84 -7.10
C ASP A 56 -9.86 -5.64 -5.67
N LYS A 57 -9.72 -6.65 -4.81
CA LYS A 57 -10.04 -6.54 -3.38
C LYS A 57 -8.88 -5.96 -2.57
N ALA A 58 -7.65 -6.27 -2.95
CA ALA A 58 -6.45 -5.82 -2.25
C ALA A 58 -6.23 -4.30 -2.40
N MET A 59 -6.43 -3.74 -3.58
CA MET A 59 -6.15 -2.33 -3.87
C MET A 59 -6.96 -1.36 -3.00
N PRO A 60 -8.29 -1.47 -2.87
CA PRO A 60 -9.07 -0.61 -1.97
C PRO A 60 -8.64 -0.74 -0.51
N LEU A 61 -8.22 -1.94 -0.10
CA LEU A 61 -7.75 -2.19 1.26
C LEU A 61 -6.42 -1.49 1.54
N LEU A 62 -5.50 -1.48 0.56
CA LEU A 62 -4.25 -0.73 0.64
C LEU A 62 -4.49 0.79 0.77
N ILE A 63 -5.43 1.33 -0.02
CA ILE A 63 -5.84 2.74 0.07
C ILE A 63 -6.43 3.05 1.46
N LYS A 64 -7.21 2.14 2.02
CA LYS A 64 -7.76 2.29 3.37
C LYS A 64 -6.67 2.23 4.43
N ALA A 65 -5.71 1.32 4.29
CA ALA A 65 -4.56 1.20 5.19
C ALA A 65 -3.70 2.47 5.20
N GLN A 66 -3.56 3.14 4.07
CA GLN A 66 -2.82 4.41 3.97
C GLN A 66 -3.39 5.50 4.88
N LYS A 67 -4.68 5.47 5.14
CA LYS A 67 -5.38 6.45 6.00
C LYS A 67 -5.33 6.11 7.49
N CYS A 68 -4.74 4.97 7.85
CA CYS A 68 -4.64 4.57 9.24
C CYS A 68 -3.62 5.43 9.98
N PRO A 69 -3.94 5.89 11.20
CA PRO A 69 -3.07 6.78 11.97
C PRO A 69 -1.81 6.10 12.49
N ASP A 70 -1.79 4.77 12.55
CA ASP A 70 -0.67 3.95 13.03
C ASP A 70 0.25 3.45 11.90
N LEU A 71 0.07 3.97 10.67
CA LEU A 71 0.92 3.61 9.53
C LEU A 71 2.35 4.15 9.73
N THR A 72 3.32 3.25 9.78
CA THR A 72 4.73 3.61 9.85
C THR A 72 5.30 3.98 8.47
N PRO A 73 6.43 4.74 8.39
CA PRO A 73 7.09 5.04 7.12
C PRO A 73 7.47 3.80 6.30
N ASP A 74 7.96 2.75 6.96
CA ASP A 74 8.32 1.49 6.30
C ASP A 74 7.08 0.79 5.73
N GLN A 75 6.00 0.74 6.50
CA GLN A 75 4.72 0.20 6.03
C GLN A 75 4.15 1.01 4.87
N LYS A 76 4.30 2.34 4.89
CA LYS A 76 3.88 3.21 3.79
C LYS A 76 4.63 2.86 2.51
N SER A 77 5.93 2.68 2.58
CA SER A 77 6.75 2.30 1.44
C SER A 77 6.38 0.92 0.89
N GLN A 78 6.18 -0.05 1.76
CA GLN A 78 5.71 -1.39 1.37
C GLN A 78 4.34 -1.34 0.71
N LEU A 79 3.43 -0.53 1.25
CA LEU A 79 2.09 -0.32 0.69
C LEU A 79 2.13 0.17 -0.76
N PHE A 80 2.99 1.14 -1.07
CA PHE A 80 3.14 1.63 -2.44
C PHE A 80 3.70 0.56 -3.39
N VAL A 81 4.65 -0.23 -2.92
CA VAL A 81 5.19 -1.37 -3.67
C VAL A 81 4.11 -2.42 -3.93
N ASP A 82 3.33 -2.78 -2.93
CA ASP A 82 2.24 -3.75 -3.05
C ASP A 82 1.14 -3.25 -4.01
N TYR A 83 0.81 -1.96 -3.94
CA TYR A 83 -0.17 -1.36 -4.84
C TYR A 83 0.34 -1.34 -6.29
N ALA A 84 1.60 -0.98 -6.51
CA ALA A 84 2.24 -1.01 -7.82
C ALA A 84 2.32 -2.44 -8.37
N ALA A 85 2.59 -3.44 -7.53
CA ALA A 85 2.56 -4.84 -7.93
C ALA A 85 1.16 -5.28 -8.39
N CYS A 86 0.10 -4.84 -7.72
CA CYS A 86 -1.28 -5.07 -8.17
C CYS A 86 -1.55 -4.46 -9.55
N LEU A 87 -1.12 -3.21 -9.77
CA LEU A 87 -1.26 -2.55 -11.07
C LEU A 87 -0.52 -3.34 -12.17
N MET A 88 0.70 -3.76 -11.91
CA MET A 88 1.48 -4.55 -12.86
C MET A 88 0.78 -5.87 -13.22
N LYS A 89 0.25 -6.59 -12.22
CA LYS A 89 -0.48 -7.85 -12.42
C LYS A 89 -1.79 -7.66 -13.17
N LYS A 90 -2.39 -6.47 -13.11
CA LYS A 90 -3.56 -6.10 -13.90
C LYS A 90 -3.21 -5.62 -15.33
N GLY A 91 -1.95 -5.64 -15.72
CA GLY A 91 -1.48 -5.18 -17.03
C GLY A 91 -1.24 -3.67 -17.13
N GLU A 92 -1.26 -2.96 -16.00
CA GLU A 92 -1.10 -1.51 -15.94
C GLU A 92 0.32 -1.12 -15.51
N LEU A 93 1.33 -1.70 -16.17
CA LEU A 93 2.74 -1.56 -15.82
C LEU A 93 3.22 -0.10 -15.83
N ASP A 94 2.79 0.71 -16.80
CA ASP A 94 3.19 2.12 -16.89
C ASP A 94 2.65 2.95 -15.71
N LYS A 95 1.44 2.67 -15.26
CA LYS A 95 0.86 3.31 -14.07
C LYS A 95 1.62 2.89 -12.80
N ALA A 96 2.02 1.62 -12.71
CA ALA A 96 2.81 1.11 -11.60
C ALA A 96 4.17 1.81 -11.51
N ILE A 97 4.86 1.95 -12.65
CA ILE A 97 6.14 2.65 -12.73
C ILE A 97 5.97 4.11 -12.31
N HIS A 98 4.99 4.83 -12.88
CA HIS A 98 4.74 6.24 -12.55
C HIS A 98 4.46 6.46 -11.06
N LEU A 99 3.65 5.58 -10.46
CA LEU A 99 3.36 5.62 -9.03
C LEU A 99 4.64 5.50 -8.17
N LEU A 100 5.49 4.54 -8.51
CA LEU A 100 6.72 4.30 -7.74
C LEU A 100 7.79 5.37 -7.99
N GLU A 101 7.88 5.92 -9.20
CA GLU A 101 8.75 7.07 -9.49
C GLU A 101 8.34 8.29 -8.65
N LYS A 102 7.05 8.61 -8.60
CA LYS A 102 6.52 9.70 -7.78
C LYS A 102 6.83 9.49 -6.30
N GLN A 103 6.65 8.26 -5.80
CA GLN A 103 6.97 7.92 -4.41
C GLN A 103 8.47 7.96 -4.15
N HIS A 104 9.31 7.44 -5.04
CA HIS A 104 10.77 7.46 -4.92
C HIS A 104 11.32 8.88 -4.88
N ASN A 105 10.78 9.78 -5.71
CA ASN A 105 11.17 11.18 -5.71
C ASN A 105 10.83 11.91 -4.41
N ARG A 106 9.76 11.51 -3.74
CA ARG A 106 9.35 12.09 -2.44
C ARG A 106 10.14 11.51 -1.27
N ALA A 107 10.33 10.21 -1.27
CA ALA A 107 11.00 9.48 -0.20
C ALA A 107 11.79 8.30 -0.78
N PRO A 108 13.04 8.54 -1.23
CA PRO A 108 13.86 7.51 -1.84
C PRO A 108 14.25 6.45 -0.80
N ILE A 109 13.85 5.21 -1.07
CA ILE A 109 14.24 4.03 -0.29
C ILE A 109 14.68 2.89 -1.20
N GLY A 110 15.51 1.99 -0.67
CA GLY A 110 16.02 0.85 -1.41
C GLY A 110 14.95 -0.04 -2.02
N LEU A 111 13.85 -0.26 -1.31
CA LEU A 111 12.74 -1.10 -1.77
C LEU A 111 12.03 -0.52 -3.01
N THR A 112 11.74 0.78 -3.04
CA THR A 112 11.12 1.42 -4.21
C THR A 112 12.07 1.43 -5.40
N TYR A 113 13.35 1.67 -5.18
CA TYR A 113 14.37 1.62 -6.21
C TYR A 113 14.51 0.23 -6.84
N GLN A 114 14.58 -0.79 -6.01
CA GLN A 114 14.69 -2.19 -6.42
C GLN A 114 13.46 -2.65 -7.23
N THR A 115 12.28 -2.27 -6.77
CA THR A 115 11.02 -2.60 -7.44
C THR A 115 10.89 -1.87 -8.78
N LEU A 116 11.28 -0.60 -8.86
CA LEU A 116 11.35 0.16 -10.11
C LEU A 116 12.31 -0.51 -11.10
N GLY A 117 13.49 -0.92 -10.64
CA GLY A 117 14.46 -1.63 -11.47
C GLY A 117 13.86 -2.89 -12.10
N TYR A 118 13.16 -3.70 -11.31
CA TYR A 118 12.44 -4.88 -11.80
C TYR A 118 11.37 -4.51 -12.84
N MET A 119 10.56 -3.49 -12.57
CA MET A 119 9.49 -3.06 -13.48
C MET A 119 10.02 -2.49 -14.80
N TYR A 120 11.16 -1.79 -14.78
CA TYR A 120 11.82 -1.34 -15.99
C TYR A 120 12.36 -2.50 -16.82
N VAL A 121 12.93 -3.53 -16.17
CA VAL A 121 13.34 -4.75 -16.85
C VAL A 121 12.15 -5.42 -17.53
N GLU A 122 11.03 -5.58 -16.83
CA GLU A 122 9.80 -6.13 -17.41
C GLU A 122 9.30 -5.30 -18.61
N LYS A 123 9.33 -3.97 -18.50
CA LYS A 123 8.88 -3.08 -19.57
C LYS A 123 9.74 -3.18 -20.82
N TYR A 124 11.06 -3.25 -20.66
CA TYR A 124 11.99 -3.14 -21.79
C TYR A 124 12.54 -4.47 -22.27
N SER A 125 12.59 -5.52 -21.45
CA SER A 125 13.04 -6.86 -21.87
C SER A 125 12.01 -7.63 -22.69
N GLY A 126 10.72 -7.31 -22.54
CA GLY A 126 9.63 -7.82 -23.38
C GLY A 126 9.41 -7.01 -24.67
N ALA A 127 10.23 -6.00 -24.94
CA ALA A 127 10.06 -5.08 -26.05
C ALA A 127 10.38 -5.78 -27.39
N LYS A 128 9.32 -6.20 -28.09
CA LYS A 128 9.33 -6.15 -29.54
C LYS A 128 9.60 -4.68 -29.94
N PRO A 129 10.42 -4.38 -30.97
CA PRO A 129 10.59 -3.02 -31.42
C PRO A 129 9.23 -2.44 -31.76
N VAL A 130 8.74 -1.56 -30.89
CA VAL A 130 7.48 -0.87 -31.09
C VAL A 130 7.81 0.25 -32.08
N ALA A 131 7.24 0.18 -33.28
CA ALA A 131 7.02 1.36 -34.07
C ALA A 131 6.29 2.39 -33.19
N GLU A 132 6.86 3.61 -33.08
CA GLU A 132 6.42 4.72 -32.28
C GLU A 132 4.90 4.75 -32.06
N ALA A 133 4.46 4.31 -30.88
CA ALA A 133 3.18 4.74 -30.38
C ALA A 133 3.42 6.08 -29.69
N ALA A 134 2.80 7.15 -30.20
CA ALA A 134 2.73 8.43 -29.53
C ALA A 134 2.35 8.20 -28.06
N PRO A 135 2.89 8.98 -27.11
CA PRO A 135 2.52 8.85 -25.71
C PRO A 135 1.02 9.16 -25.60
N GLU A 136 0.20 8.10 -25.55
CA GLU A 136 -1.14 8.26 -25.01
C GLU A 136 -0.94 8.84 -23.61
N LYS A 137 -1.58 9.98 -23.35
CA LYS A 137 -1.64 10.58 -22.02
C LYS A 137 -1.90 9.46 -21.04
N ALA A 138 -0.91 9.13 -20.23
CA ALA A 138 -1.07 8.15 -19.17
C ALA A 138 -2.30 8.58 -18.38
N ALA A 139 -3.37 7.77 -18.46
CA ALA A 139 -4.53 7.99 -17.62
C ALA A 139 -4.00 8.03 -16.19
N GLU A 140 -4.21 9.15 -15.52
CA GLU A 140 -3.66 9.38 -14.18
C GLU A 140 -3.98 8.18 -13.32
N ALA A 141 -2.94 7.57 -12.75
CA ALA A 141 -3.13 6.59 -11.70
C ALA A 141 -4.00 7.27 -10.64
N PRO A 142 -5.00 6.57 -10.07
CA PRO A 142 -5.84 7.18 -9.06
C PRO A 142 -4.93 7.80 -8.01
N GLU A 143 -5.05 9.11 -7.82
CA GLU A 143 -4.25 9.80 -6.83
C GLU A 143 -4.54 9.15 -5.49
N MET A 144 -3.53 8.46 -4.97
CA MET A 144 -3.56 8.08 -3.59
C MET A 144 -3.58 9.40 -2.81
N PRO A 145 -4.58 9.65 -1.95
CA PRO A 145 -4.73 10.92 -1.29
C PRO A 145 -3.42 11.30 -0.61
N ASP A 146 -2.90 12.48 -0.96
CA ASP A 146 -1.74 13.05 -0.31
C ASP A 146 -2.07 13.16 1.18
N THR A 147 -1.50 12.30 1.98
CA THR A 147 -1.43 12.53 3.40
C THR A 147 -0.35 13.59 3.61
N GLU A 148 -0.69 14.84 3.41
CA GLU A 148 -0.02 15.88 4.15
C GLU A 148 -0.37 15.66 5.62
N ALA A 149 0.37 14.75 6.24
CA ALA A 149 0.36 14.64 7.68
C ALA A 149 1.05 15.89 8.20
N SER A 150 0.22 16.76 8.72
CA SER A 150 0.48 17.72 9.78
C SER A 150 1.82 17.49 10.49
N THR A 151 2.89 18.02 9.95
CA THR A 151 4.07 18.39 10.71
C THR A 151 3.89 19.82 11.22
N GLU A 152 2.76 20.06 11.88
CA GLU A 152 2.56 21.25 12.69
C GLU A 152 2.10 20.80 14.06
N ALA A 153 3.03 20.58 14.94
CA ALA A 153 2.89 20.84 16.36
C ALA A 153 4.10 20.28 17.13
N ALA A 154 5.22 20.94 17.05
CA ALA A 154 6.21 20.95 18.13
C ALA A 154 7.16 22.15 17.96
N GLU A 155 6.62 23.33 17.81
CA GLU A 155 7.36 24.53 18.14
C GLU A 155 6.50 25.38 19.07
N GLY A 156 7.03 25.56 20.24
CA GLY A 156 6.58 26.65 21.09
C GLY A 156 6.02 26.19 22.41
N GLN A 157 6.87 26.12 23.35
CA GLN A 157 6.81 26.97 24.52
C GLN A 157 7.84 26.52 25.54
N ASN A 158 9.03 26.98 25.33
CA ASN A 158 9.92 27.19 26.46
C ASN A 158 10.18 28.71 26.50
N ALA A 159 9.28 29.43 27.12
CA ALA A 159 9.52 30.80 27.57
C ALA A 159 9.78 30.73 29.07
N GLY A 160 11.01 31.01 29.43
CA GLY A 160 11.47 31.18 30.77
C GLY A 160 10.68 32.23 31.52
N GLY A 161 10.53 32.02 32.79
CA GLY A 161 10.09 32.98 33.77
C GLY A 161 10.99 32.82 34.99
N HIS A 162 11.53 33.90 35.41
CA HIS A 162 12.36 34.13 36.57
C HIS A 162 11.90 33.45 37.83
#